data_6333f44d121cc8fd565c0336341df2a4
#
_entry.id   6333f44d121cc8fd565c0336341df2a4
#
_cell.length_a   1.000
_cell.length_b   1.000
_cell.length_c   1.000
_cell.angle_alpha   90.00
_cell.angle_beta   90.00
_cell.angle_gamma   90.00
#
_symmetry.space_group_name_H-M   'P 1'
#
loop_
_entity.id
_entity.type
_entity.pdbx_description
1 polymer ?
#
loop_
_entity_poly.entity_id
_entity_poly.type
_entity_poly.pdbx_seq_one_letter_code
_entity_poly.pdbx_strand_id
1 'polypeptide(L)'
;MNRILGNKANFVSIFLPTVILILVACAGQPLDVKPISKSENPQELINQLDNDIALAYKNQLNVLAPTWFGRANSSLNSAKKGLEEGDQLSKILENIATGRAQLVRAEEIAKVSTTTLPNAIKARNLARDAGATTLGKSYIDAEEQFLGLTRAIEENNLNYAQRSQARVAERFRELELRAIKVRTIGEVRRLIKDAENKDMQKIAPQSFSAAEKKLAEADAFITQNPYQKEKMHRLAAEALFMASRLHVIAGQSEKFKTMEPEQITLWAEGLLHQTSETLGAPDMRNQPFDQQRENILATISAQRADLDFMIENSKNLQQRITSLEGKTLEEHQEKERLLAEKRFNEKLSSIQHFFKPEEAEVYKKQNQIIIRLKTMQFPVGKSVIMPNNYDLLSKVQRAIRTFGEPDVIIGGHTDSTGSEEANDPPSQQRAHA
;
A
#
# COMPACT_ATOMS: atom_id res chain seq x y z
N MET A 1 52.11 48.33 -61.02
CA MET A 1 51.43 47.87 -62.27
C MET A 1 50.05 47.31 -61.83
N ASN A 2 49.02 48.10 -62.08
CA ASN A 2 47.71 47.78 -62.70
C ASN A 2 46.97 46.52 -62.18
N ARG A 3 45.70 46.45 -61.83
CA ARG A 3 44.44 47.16 -62.21
C ARG A 3 43.37 46.57 -61.25
N ILE A 4 42.55 47.30 -60.58
CA ILE A 4 41.21 47.87 -60.88
C ILE A 4 40.12 46.81 -61.17
N LEU A 5 38.99 47.05 -60.49
CA LEU A 5 37.59 46.68 -60.71
C LEU A 5 37.13 45.39 -59.99
N GLY A 6 36.02 45.34 -59.31
CA GLY A 6 34.85 46.22 -59.24
C GLY A 6 33.78 45.59 -58.37
N ASN A 7 33.22 46.43 -57.65
CA ASN A 7 31.87 46.57 -57.15
C ASN A 7 30.82 45.48 -57.41
N LYS A 8 30.18 44.95 -56.37
CA LYS A 8 28.72 44.93 -56.31
C LYS A 8 28.30 44.64 -54.88
N ALA A 9 27.78 45.67 -54.24
CA ALA A 9 27.04 45.62 -52.96
C ALA A 9 25.70 44.91 -53.17
N ASN A 10 25.51 43.81 -52.52
CA ASN A 10 24.16 43.25 -52.30
C ASN A 10 23.73 43.59 -50.86
N PHE A 11 22.85 44.58 -50.74
CA PHE A 11 22.08 44.89 -49.55
C PHE A 11 21.08 43.75 -49.33
N VAL A 12 21.37 42.86 -48.40
CA VAL A 12 20.37 41.97 -47.84
C VAL A 12 19.79 42.68 -46.63
N SER A 13 18.59 43.21 -46.80
CA SER A 13 17.76 43.81 -45.74
C SER A 13 17.27 42.71 -44.84
N ILE A 14 17.95 42.51 -43.69
CA ILE A 14 17.48 41.62 -42.63
C ILE A 14 16.40 42.39 -41.87
N PHE A 15 15.13 42.04 -42.15
CA PHE A 15 14.00 42.39 -41.30
C PHE A 15 14.14 41.64 -39.98
N LEU A 16 14.65 42.29 -38.95
CA LEU A 16 14.64 41.85 -37.57
C LEU A 16 13.23 42.13 -37.02
N PRO A 17 12.41 41.09 -36.67
CA PRO A 17 11.18 41.36 -36.00
C PRO A 17 11.52 41.87 -34.59
N THR A 18 11.32 43.12 -34.33
CA THR A 18 11.36 43.70 -32.98
C THR A 18 10.23 43.09 -32.20
N VAL A 19 10.52 42.05 -31.44
CA VAL A 19 9.65 41.54 -30.39
C VAL A 19 9.64 42.63 -29.29
N ILE A 20 8.68 43.51 -29.36
CA ILE A 20 8.36 44.44 -28.27
C ILE A 20 7.85 43.57 -27.13
N LEU A 21 8.75 43.20 -26.22
CA LEU A 21 8.41 42.68 -24.92
C LEU A 21 7.72 43.84 -24.15
N ILE A 22 6.39 43.88 -24.17
CA ILE A 22 5.62 44.75 -23.32
C ILE A 22 5.84 44.24 -21.90
N LEU A 23 6.87 44.74 -21.23
CA LEU A 23 6.99 44.68 -19.77
C LEU A 23 5.88 45.56 -19.23
N VAL A 24 4.68 45.02 -19.05
CA VAL A 24 3.62 45.66 -18.27
C VAL A 24 4.16 45.72 -16.83
N ALA A 25 4.69 46.87 -16.48
CA ALA A 25 5.08 47.19 -15.12
C ALA A 25 3.82 47.08 -14.25
N CYS A 26 3.73 46.00 -13.47
CA CYS A 26 2.63 45.77 -12.52
C CYS A 26 2.62 46.71 -11.31
N ALA A 27 3.49 47.72 -11.27
CA ALA A 27 3.49 48.71 -10.21
C ALA A 27 2.52 49.86 -10.61
N GLY A 28 1.39 49.91 -9.96
CA GLY A 28 0.50 51.07 -10.02
C GLY A 28 -0.74 50.97 -10.91
N GLN A 29 -1.11 49.78 -11.39
CA GLN A 29 -2.46 49.67 -11.98
C GLN A 29 -3.51 49.79 -10.90
N PRO A 30 -4.54 50.68 -11.11
CA PRO A 30 -5.66 50.76 -10.20
C PRO A 30 -6.34 49.43 -10.05
N LEU A 31 -6.81 49.14 -8.82
CA LEU A 31 -7.53 47.90 -8.52
C LEU A 31 -8.83 47.87 -9.34
N ASP A 32 -9.05 46.82 -10.12
CA ASP A 32 -10.28 46.63 -10.92
C ASP A 32 -11.43 46.19 -9.99
N VAL A 33 -12.07 47.16 -9.37
CA VAL A 33 -13.20 46.92 -8.45
C VAL A 33 -14.50 46.88 -9.25
N LYS A 34 -15.04 45.68 -9.46
CA LYS A 34 -16.34 45.54 -10.14
C LYS A 34 -17.48 45.81 -9.19
N PRO A 35 -18.36 46.81 -9.49
CA PRO A 35 -19.47 47.16 -8.62
C PRO A 35 -20.47 46.00 -8.51
N ILE A 36 -21.01 45.79 -7.30
CA ILE A 36 -22.02 44.78 -7.00
C ILE A 36 -23.40 45.42 -7.04
N SER A 37 -24.40 44.72 -7.59
CA SER A 37 -25.78 45.19 -7.65
C SER A 37 -26.39 45.31 -6.23
N LYS A 38 -27.14 46.38 -5.97
CA LYS A 38 -27.86 46.57 -4.69
C LYS A 38 -28.99 45.55 -4.46
N SER A 39 -29.33 44.76 -5.48
CA SER A 39 -30.34 43.69 -5.38
C SER A 39 -29.78 42.39 -4.85
N GLU A 40 -28.46 42.24 -4.70
CA GLU A 40 -27.82 41.02 -4.21
C GLU A 40 -27.84 40.96 -2.69
N ASN A 41 -27.93 39.77 -2.13
CA ASN A 41 -27.93 39.52 -0.69
C ASN A 41 -26.51 39.69 -0.12
N PRO A 42 -26.24 40.68 0.74
CA PRO A 42 -24.93 40.94 1.26
C PRO A 42 -24.39 39.79 2.15
N GLN A 43 -25.25 39.08 2.88
CA GLN A 43 -24.85 37.94 3.72
C GLN A 43 -24.30 36.81 2.86
N GLU A 44 -24.94 36.49 1.74
CA GLU A 44 -24.50 35.44 0.84
C GLU A 44 -23.16 35.80 0.17
N LEU A 45 -23.00 37.06 -0.24
CA LEU A 45 -21.75 37.56 -0.83
C LEU A 45 -20.58 37.54 0.15
N ILE A 46 -20.83 37.86 1.42
CA ILE A 46 -19.85 37.75 2.51
C ILE A 46 -19.41 36.29 2.70
N ASN A 47 -20.38 35.38 2.72
CA ASN A 47 -20.08 33.94 2.87
C ASN A 47 -19.26 33.42 1.68
N GLN A 48 -19.55 33.85 0.45
CA GLN A 48 -18.76 33.51 -0.73
C GLN A 48 -17.32 34.01 -0.61
N LEU A 49 -17.13 35.30 -0.28
CA LEU A 49 -15.79 35.88 -0.12
C LEU A 49 -15.01 35.22 1.02
N ASP A 50 -15.68 34.86 2.12
CA ASP A 50 -15.07 34.12 3.24
C ASP A 50 -14.54 32.75 2.78
N ASN A 51 -15.34 32.00 2.00
CA ASN A 51 -14.94 30.74 1.42
C ASN A 51 -13.76 30.90 0.43
N ASP A 52 -13.78 31.92 -0.40
CA ASP A 52 -12.71 32.21 -1.37
C ASP A 52 -11.40 32.56 -0.63
N ILE A 53 -11.46 33.37 0.44
CA ILE A 53 -10.30 33.69 1.28
C ILE A 53 -9.78 32.42 2.01
N ALA A 54 -10.67 31.58 2.50
CA ALA A 54 -10.27 30.32 3.12
C ALA A 54 -9.56 29.37 2.12
N LEU A 55 -10.03 29.31 0.88
CA LEU A 55 -9.38 28.57 -0.20
C LEU A 55 -8.01 29.17 -0.56
N ALA A 56 -7.93 30.48 -0.65
CA ALA A 56 -6.70 31.22 -0.91
C ALA A 56 -5.66 30.98 0.20
N TYR A 57 -6.08 30.91 1.45
CA TYR A 57 -5.20 30.56 2.57
C TYR A 57 -4.64 29.16 2.43
N LYS A 58 -5.47 28.17 2.05
CA LYS A 58 -5.00 26.79 1.76
C LYS A 58 -3.97 26.77 0.63
N ASN A 59 -4.13 27.65 -0.35
CA ASN A 59 -3.20 27.82 -1.47
C ASN A 59 -1.99 28.71 -1.11
N GLN A 60 -1.79 29.02 0.16
CA GLN A 60 -0.66 29.77 0.71
C GLN A 60 -0.58 31.23 0.21
N LEU A 61 -1.67 31.86 -0.24
CA LEU A 61 -1.65 33.24 -0.67
C LEU A 61 -1.26 34.21 0.47
N ASN A 62 -1.56 33.83 1.72
CA ASN A 62 -1.14 34.57 2.91
C ASN A 62 0.40 34.74 3.05
N VAL A 63 1.18 33.89 2.37
CA VAL A 63 2.65 33.98 2.34
C VAL A 63 3.21 34.32 0.95
N LEU A 64 2.49 34.01 -0.12
CA LEU A 64 2.92 34.28 -1.50
C LEU A 64 2.56 35.73 -1.97
N ALA A 65 1.52 36.32 -1.38
CA ALA A 65 1.07 37.69 -1.61
C ALA A 65 0.51 38.28 -0.30
N PRO A 66 1.34 38.42 0.75
CA PRO A 66 0.88 38.68 2.11
C PRO A 66 0.14 39.99 2.27
N THR A 67 0.56 41.06 1.58
CA THR A 67 -0.07 42.37 1.68
C THR A 67 -1.46 42.38 1.04
N TRP A 68 -1.60 41.86 -0.16
CA TRP A 68 -2.87 41.82 -0.87
C TRP A 68 -3.86 40.87 -0.24
N PHE A 69 -3.40 39.71 0.21
CA PHE A 69 -4.21 38.75 0.98
C PHE A 69 -4.71 39.40 2.29
N GLY A 70 -3.80 40.08 3.02
CA GLY A 70 -4.16 40.80 4.25
C GLY A 70 -5.20 41.88 4.03
N ARG A 71 -5.09 42.64 2.93
CA ARG A 71 -6.10 43.65 2.53
C ARG A 71 -7.46 43.02 2.23
N ALA A 72 -7.48 41.92 1.45
CA ALA A 72 -8.71 41.20 1.14
C ALA A 72 -9.42 40.71 2.42
N ASN A 73 -8.65 40.14 3.35
CA ASN A 73 -9.18 39.70 4.65
C ASN A 73 -9.69 40.87 5.50
N SER A 74 -9.00 42.00 5.46
CA SER A 74 -9.47 43.23 6.15
C SER A 74 -10.76 43.76 5.55
N SER A 75 -10.92 43.76 4.22
CA SER A 75 -12.14 44.15 3.54
C SER A 75 -13.33 43.24 3.86
N LEU A 76 -13.09 41.90 3.93
CA LEU A 76 -14.08 40.93 4.39
C LEU A 76 -14.54 41.25 5.84
N ASN A 77 -13.58 41.48 6.74
CA ASN A 77 -13.90 41.79 8.14
C ASN A 77 -14.69 43.10 8.26
N SER A 78 -14.36 44.12 7.44
CA SER A 78 -15.11 45.36 7.38
C SER A 78 -16.53 45.16 6.85
N ALA A 79 -16.72 44.27 5.86
CA ALA A 79 -18.05 43.93 5.34
C ALA A 79 -18.89 43.17 6.39
N LYS A 80 -18.30 42.19 7.09
CA LYS A 80 -18.96 41.47 8.19
C LYS A 80 -19.39 42.40 9.30
N LYS A 81 -18.49 43.28 9.76
CA LYS A 81 -18.75 44.24 10.80
C LYS A 81 -19.82 45.26 10.39
N GLY A 82 -19.74 45.81 9.14
CA GLY A 82 -20.74 46.72 8.64
C GLY A 82 -22.14 46.13 8.54
N LEU A 83 -22.25 44.83 8.22
CA LEU A 83 -23.54 44.13 8.21
C LEU A 83 -24.10 43.96 9.63
N GLU A 84 -23.27 43.63 10.60
CA GLU A 84 -23.65 43.47 12.01
C GLU A 84 -24.08 44.82 12.63
N GLU A 85 -23.39 45.92 12.30
CA GLU A 85 -23.66 47.26 12.83
C GLU A 85 -24.79 47.98 12.07
N GLY A 86 -25.32 47.39 10.97
CA GLY A 86 -26.39 48.00 10.19
C GLY A 86 -25.92 49.19 9.32
N ASP A 87 -24.67 49.16 8.86
CA ASP A 87 -24.10 50.16 7.96
C ASP A 87 -24.91 50.26 6.64
N GLN A 88 -24.73 51.34 5.91
CA GLN A 88 -25.34 51.51 4.60
C GLN A 88 -24.96 50.34 3.65
N LEU A 89 -25.96 49.75 2.99
CA LEU A 89 -25.78 48.63 2.07
C LEU A 89 -24.70 48.91 0.99
N SER A 90 -24.64 50.11 0.46
CA SER A 90 -23.63 50.52 -0.52
C SER A 90 -22.20 50.36 0.00
N LYS A 91 -21.94 50.70 1.27
CA LYS A 91 -20.62 50.56 1.91
C LYS A 91 -20.24 49.10 2.15
N ILE A 92 -21.22 48.28 2.55
CA ILE A 92 -21.00 46.82 2.71
C ILE A 92 -20.64 46.18 1.37
N LEU A 93 -21.41 46.48 0.31
CA LEU A 93 -21.17 45.97 -1.04
C LEU A 93 -19.84 46.45 -1.62
N GLU A 94 -19.42 47.67 -1.33
CA GLU A 94 -18.13 48.23 -1.73
C GLU A 94 -16.97 47.49 -1.04
N ASN A 95 -17.07 47.20 0.26
CA ASN A 95 -16.08 46.39 0.96
C ASN A 95 -15.98 44.97 0.38
N ILE A 96 -17.10 44.33 0.03
CA ILE A 96 -17.08 42.99 -0.60
C ILE A 96 -16.43 43.05 -1.99
N ALA A 97 -16.82 44.04 -2.82
CA ALA A 97 -16.25 44.24 -4.15
C ALA A 97 -14.73 44.48 -4.09
N THR A 98 -14.32 45.35 -3.15
CA THR A 98 -12.89 45.63 -2.89
C THR A 98 -12.14 44.39 -2.43
N GLY A 99 -12.71 43.62 -1.49
CA GLY A 99 -12.10 42.37 -1.02
C GLY A 99 -11.90 41.37 -2.13
N ARG A 100 -12.88 41.16 -3.03
CA ARG A 100 -12.76 40.31 -4.22
C ARG A 100 -11.65 40.77 -5.16
N ALA A 101 -11.62 42.05 -5.48
CA ALA A 101 -10.59 42.62 -6.34
C ALA A 101 -9.17 42.48 -5.74
N GLN A 102 -9.03 42.67 -4.42
CA GLN A 102 -7.79 42.48 -3.69
C GLN A 102 -7.36 41.00 -3.69
N LEU A 103 -8.31 40.05 -3.58
CA LEU A 103 -8.03 38.63 -3.63
C LEU A 103 -7.54 38.19 -5.03
N VAL A 104 -8.19 38.68 -6.09
CA VAL A 104 -7.72 38.46 -7.48
C VAL A 104 -6.31 39.00 -7.66
N ARG A 105 -6.02 40.20 -7.12
CA ARG A 105 -4.66 40.73 -7.17
C ARG A 105 -3.65 39.88 -6.40
N ALA A 106 -4.05 39.35 -5.23
CA ALA A 106 -3.22 38.40 -4.47
C ALA A 106 -2.89 37.13 -5.29
N GLU A 107 -3.85 36.60 -6.03
CA GLU A 107 -3.66 35.44 -6.90
C GLU A 107 -2.66 35.70 -8.03
N GLU A 108 -2.76 36.88 -8.67
CA GLU A 108 -1.81 37.31 -9.70
C GLU A 108 -0.38 37.38 -9.16
N ILE A 109 -0.21 38.05 -8.02
CA ILE A 109 1.08 38.19 -7.35
C ILE A 109 1.62 36.83 -6.87
N ALA A 110 0.76 35.95 -6.35
CA ALA A 110 1.16 34.62 -5.92
C ALA A 110 1.70 33.79 -7.10
N LYS A 111 1.13 33.93 -8.32
CA LYS A 111 1.69 33.32 -9.54
C LYS A 111 3.08 33.86 -9.85
N VAL A 112 3.29 35.18 -9.76
CA VAL A 112 4.61 35.81 -9.94
C VAL A 112 5.60 35.32 -8.87
N SER A 113 5.15 35.26 -7.60
CA SER A 113 5.98 34.73 -6.49
C SER A 113 6.41 33.29 -6.72
N THR A 114 5.49 32.45 -7.21
CA THR A 114 5.77 31.03 -7.51
C THR A 114 6.80 30.87 -8.63
N THR A 115 6.72 31.69 -9.68
CA THR A 115 7.69 31.64 -10.80
C THR A 115 9.03 32.27 -10.44
N THR A 116 9.05 33.28 -9.56
CA THR A 116 10.25 34.02 -9.16
C THR A 116 11.05 33.29 -8.07
N LEU A 117 10.38 32.57 -7.14
CA LEU A 117 10.99 31.98 -5.95
C LEU A 117 10.86 30.44 -5.88
N PRO A 118 11.01 29.69 -6.98
CA PRO A 118 10.72 28.23 -6.98
C PRO A 118 11.60 27.47 -5.96
N ASN A 119 12.87 27.83 -5.83
CA ASN A 119 13.80 27.16 -4.92
C ASN A 119 13.50 27.46 -3.45
N ALA A 120 13.15 28.70 -3.11
CA ALA A 120 12.80 29.08 -1.75
C ALA A 120 11.47 28.44 -1.32
N ILE A 121 10.47 28.41 -2.20
CA ILE A 121 9.16 27.76 -1.94
C ILE A 121 9.37 26.24 -1.73
N LYS A 122 10.14 25.59 -2.60
CA LYS A 122 10.44 24.15 -2.47
C LYS A 122 11.13 23.85 -1.15
N ALA A 123 12.19 24.60 -0.80
CA ALA A 123 12.93 24.39 0.45
C ALA A 123 12.04 24.66 1.69
N ARG A 124 11.21 25.71 1.66
CA ARG A 124 10.25 26.01 2.70
C ARG A 124 9.26 24.86 2.93
N ASN A 125 8.69 24.32 1.85
CA ASN A 125 7.74 23.22 1.94
C ASN A 125 8.41 21.96 2.50
N LEU A 126 9.60 21.59 2.03
CA LEU A 126 10.37 20.45 2.56
C LEU A 126 10.70 20.61 4.05
N ALA A 127 11.09 21.83 4.47
CA ALA A 127 11.33 22.12 5.89
C ALA A 127 10.06 21.95 6.74
N ARG A 128 8.91 22.42 6.25
CA ARG A 128 7.61 22.22 6.92
C ARG A 128 7.23 20.75 7.03
N ASP A 129 7.38 19.98 5.95
CA ASP A 129 7.09 18.55 5.91
C ASP A 129 8.02 17.74 6.83
N ALA A 130 9.25 18.20 7.00
CA ALA A 130 10.19 17.65 7.97
C ALA A 130 9.84 17.97 9.43
N GLY A 131 8.91 18.90 9.68
CA GLY A 131 8.51 19.37 11.02
C GLY A 131 9.33 20.53 11.55
N ALA A 132 9.99 21.32 10.68
CA ALA A 132 10.83 22.46 11.10
C ALA A 132 10.04 23.55 11.84
N THR A 133 8.71 23.60 11.70
CA THR A 133 7.83 24.51 12.44
C THR A 133 7.99 24.39 13.97
N THR A 134 8.40 23.23 14.48
CA THR A 134 8.64 22.98 15.89
C THR A 134 9.97 23.57 16.40
N LEU A 135 10.82 24.08 15.50
CA LEU A 135 12.12 24.68 15.85
C LEU A 135 11.98 26.14 16.38
N GLY A 136 10.76 26.60 16.60
CA GLY A 136 10.46 27.86 17.26
C GLY A 136 11.03 29.07 16.52
N LYS A 137 11.74 29.95 17.24
CA LYS A 137 12.27 31.21 16.71
C LYS A 137 13.05 31.04 15.40
N SER A 138 13.87 29.98 15.30
CA SER A 138 14.68 29.77 14.08
C SER A 138 13.84 29.62 12.82
N TYR A 139 12.66 28.94 12.92
CA TYR A 139 11.72 28.81 11.81
C TYR A 139 10.99 30.12 11.53
N ILE A 140 10.56 30.84 12.57
CA ILE A 140 9.87 32.15 12.44
C ILE A 140 10.77 33.15 11.71
N ASP A 141 12.07 33.24 12.10
CA ASP A 141 13.02 34.14 11.45
C ASP A 141 13.19 33.81 9.94
N ALA A 142 13.18 32.53 9.57
CA ALA A 142 13.24 32.12 8.16
C ALA A 142 11.96 32.44 7.40
N GLU A 143 10.80 32.28 8.04
CA GLU A 143 9.50 32.62 7.47
C GLU A 143 9.38 34.14 7.26
N GLU A 144 9.87 34.94 8.18
CA GLU A 144 9.92 36.39 8.01
C GLU A 144 10.82 36.83 6.85
N GLN A 145 11.97 36.18 6.66
CA GLN A 145 12.84 36.41 5.50
C GLN A 145 12.12 36.03 4.19
N PHE A 146 11.37 34.93 4.18
CA PHE A 146 10.58 34.54 3.01
C PHE A 146 9.47 35.57 2.71
N LEU A 147 8.75 36.01 3.72
CA LEU A 147 7.74 37.09 3.60
C LEU A 147 8.37 38.39 3.09
N GLY A 148 9.62 38.69 3.46
CA GLY A 148 10.38 39.79 2.90
C GLY A 148 10.58 39.71 1.40
N LEU A 149 10.83 38.48 0.86
CA LEU A 149 10.95 38.26 -0.58
C LEU A 149 9.60 38.43 -1.31
N THR A 150 8.53 37.89 -0.76
CA THR A 150 7.19 38.02 -1.40
C THR A 150 6.65 39.43 -1.35
N ARG A 151 6.89 40.19 -0.26
CA ARG A 151 6.59 41.64 -0.21
C ARG A 151 7.40 42.41 -1.25
N ALA A 152 8.68 42.10 -1.43
CA ALA A 152 9.48 42.75 -2.48
C ALA A 152 8.89 42.51 -3.88
N ILE A 153 8.29 41.33 -4.12
CA ILE A 153 7.59 41.05 -5.39
C ILE A 153 6.31 41.89 -5.49
N GLU A 154 5.54 42.06 -4.40
CA GLU A 154 4.37 42.93 -4.35
C GLU A 154 4.75 44.37 -4.69
N GLU A 155 5.94 44.82 -4.29
CA GLU A 155 6.53 46.14 -4.54
C GLU A 155 7.25 46.22 -5.90
N ASN A 156 7.14 45.17 -6.77
CA ASN A 156 7.80 45.07 -8.08
C ASN A 156 9.33 45.05 -8.02
N ASN A 157 9.93 44.70 -6.89
CA ASN A 157 11.38 44.55 -6.72
C ASN A 157 11.84 43.08 -6.98
N LEU A 158 11.56 42.61 -8.20
CA LEU A 158 11.87 41.21 -8.62
C LEU A 158 13.34 40.89 -8.53
N ASN A 159 14.20 41.87 -8.89
CA ASN A 159 15.66 41.67 -8.84
C ASN A 159 16.17 41.37 -7.43
N TYR A 160 15.66 42.03 -6.42
CA TYR A 160 16.01 41.72 -5.02
C TYR A 160 15.51 40.35 -4.62
N ALA A 161 14.26 40.01 -4.93
CA ALA A 161 13.68 38.71 -4.63
C ALA A 161 14.49 37.57 -5.26
N GLN A 162 14.82 37.66 -6.56
CA GLN A 162 15.62 36.67 -7.28
C GLN A 162 17.03 36.49 -6.70
N ARG A 163 17.74 37.58 -6.41
CA ARG A 163 19.09 37.51 -5.84
C ARG A 163 19.13 36.92 -4.43
N SER A 164 18.08 37.22 -3.63
CA SER A 164 18.03 36.84 -2.21
C SER A 164 17.43 35.46 -1.96
N GLN A 165 16.71 34.87 -2.96
CA GLN A 165 16.04 33.57 -2.78
C GLN A 165 16.99 32.44 -2.40
N ALA A 166 18.22 32.40 -2.94
CA ALA A 166 19.17 31.33 -2.67
C ALA A 166 19.52 31.27 -1.18
N ARG A 167 19.75 32.42 -0.55
CA ARG A 167 20.04 32.52 0.91
C ARG A 167 18.85 32.03 1.75
N VAL A 168 17.64 32.43 1.38
CA VAL A 168 16.42 32.00 2.09
C VAL A 168 16.17 30.51 1.91
N ALA A 169 16.36 29.99 0.69
CA ALA A 169 16.25 28.57 0.41
C ALA A 169 17.27 27.75 1.24
N GLU A 170 18.51 28.23 1.35
CA GLU A 170 19.53 27.56 2.17
C GLU A 170 19.15 27.53 3.65
N ARG A 171 18.62 28.64 4.15
CA ARG A 171 18.11 28.69 5.52
C ARG A 171 17.02 27.65 5.81
N PHE A 172 16.10 27.45 4.89
CA PHE A 172 15.08 26.38 5.03
C PHE A 172 15.68 24.97 4.92
N ARG A 173 16.70 24.74 4.07
CA ARG A 173 17.40 23.43 4.02
C ARG A 173 18.10 23.09 5.32
N GLU A 174 18.77 24.09 5.95
CA GLU A 174 19.37 23.93 7.28
C GLU A 174 18.30 23.55 8.32
N LEU A 175 17.15 24.22 8.28
CA LEU A 175 16.04 23.92 9.20
C LEU A 175 15.42 22.54 8.93
N GLU A 176 15.28 22.16 7.67
CA GLU A 176 14.83 20.82 7.27
C GLU A 176 15.76 19.76 7.87
N LEU A 177 17.07 19.87 7.62
CA LEU A 177 18.06 18.94 8.16
C LEU A 177 18.04 18.89 9.69
N ARG A 178 17.94 20.05 10.33
CA ARG A 178 17.84 20.14 11.79
C ARG A 178 16.57 19.45 12.32
N ALA A 179 15.44 19.62 11.67
CA ALA A 179 14.18 18.98 12.06
C ALA A 179 14.26 17.45 11.88
N ILE A 180 14.86 16.98 10.77
CA ILE A 180 15.13 15.56 10.56
C ILE A 180 16.00 15.01 11.69
N LYS A 181 17.10 15.68 12.04
CA LYS A 181 17.99 15.27 13.13
C LYS A 181 17.29 15.25 14.48
N VAL A 182 16.49 16.27 14.81
CA VAL A 182 15.73 16.30 16.07
C VAL A 182 14.76 15.12 16.14
N ARG A 183 14.05 14.83 15.07
CA ARG A 183 13.11 13.72 15.02
C ARG A 183 13.79 12.34 15.08
N THR A 184 14.99 12.20 14.47
CA THR A 184 15.63 10.88 14.28
C THR A 184 16.58 10.54 15.43
N ILE A 185 17.42 11.49 15.89
CA ILE A 185 18.45 11.26 16.92
C ILE A 185 18.33 12.21 18.11
N GLY A 186 17.22 12.94 18.23
CA GLY A 186 17.01 13.88 19.34
C GLY A 186 17.02 13.21 20.70
N GLU A 187 16.38 12.05 20.81
CA GLU A 187 16.37 11.25 22.05
C GLU A 187 17.78 10.73 22.42
N VAL A 188 18.54 10.28 21.43
CA VAL A 188 19.93 9.84 21.66
C VAL A 188 20.78 10.98 22.23
N ARG A 189 20.65 12.17 21.62
CA ARG A 189 21.35 13.37 22.12
C ARG A 189 20.96 13.74 23.55
N ARG A 190 19.65 13.62 23.86
CA ARG A 190 19.12 13.86 25.20
C ARG A 190 19.73 12.89 26.22
N LEU A 191 19.78 11.60 25.90
CA LEU A 191 20.37 10.58 26.79
C LEU A 191 21.86 10.79 27.01
N ILE A 192 22.64 11.09 25.97
CA ILE A 192 24.07 11.36 26.10
C ILE A 192 24.29 12.63 26.92
N LYS A 193 23.49 13.67 26.70
CA LYS A 193 23.57 14.91 27.49
C LYS A 193 23.22 14.68 28.97
N ASP A 194 22.24 13.84 29.26
CA ASP A 194 21.91 13.42 30.63
C ASP A 194 23.08 12.63 31.27
N ALA A 195 23.72 11.76 30.49
CA ALA A 195 24.88 11.01 30.93
C ALA A 195 26.10 11.93 31.23
N GLU A 196 26.33 12.96 30.41
CA GLU A 196 27.32 13.99 30.67
C GLU A 196 27.05 14.74 31.99
N ASN A 197 25.80 15.19 32.18
CA ASN A 197 25.38 15.93 33.38
C ASN A 197 25.52 15.10 34.67
N LYS A 198 25.46 13.76 34.54
CA LYS A 198 25.60 12.81 35.66
C LYS A 198 27.03 12.25 35.78
N ASP A 199 28.00 12.83 35.10
CA ASP A 199 29.39 12.38 35.10
C ASP A 199 29.59 10.88 34.74
N MET A 200 28.68 10.29 33.94
CA MET A 200 28.74 8.86 33.59
C MET A 200 30.01 8.50 32.79
N GLN A 201 30.63 9.46 32.11
CA GLN A 201 31.95 9.28 31.46
C GLN A 201 33.06 8.89 32.43
N LYS A 202 32.94 9.28 33.70
CA LYS A 202 33.92 8.87 34.77
C LYS A 202 33.61 7.48 35.31
N ILE A 203 32.35 7.06 35.25
CA ILE A 203 31.86 5.80 35.80
C ILE A 203 31.98 4.67 34.77
N ALA A 204 31.61 4.93 33.51
CA ALA A 204 31.59 3.97 32.43
C ALA A 204 32.19 4.55 31.13
N PRO A 205 33.50 4.87 31.10
CA PRO A 205 34.15 5.61 30.00
C PRO A 205 34.08 4.89 28.66
N GLN A 206 34.22 3.57 28.64
CA GLN A 206 34.13 2.79 27.39
C GLN A 206 32.71 2.80 26.79
N SER A 207 31.68 2.64 27.62
CA SER A 207 30.29 2.67 27.19
C SER A 207 29.89 4.07 26.74
N PHE A 208 30.42 5.12 27.41
CA PHE A 208 30.18 6.51 27.01
C PHE A 208 30.80 6.80 25.65
N SER A 209 32.06 6.49 25.42
CA SER A 209 32.73 6.66 24.12
C SER A 209 32.04 5.87 22.99
N ALA A 210 31.58 4.66 23.27
CA ALA A 210 30.85 3.85 22.30
C ALA A 210 29.51 4.49 21.91
N ALA A 211 28.77 5.08 22.86
CA ALA A 211 27.52 5.78 22.59
C ALA A 211 27.74 7.06 21.77
N GLU A 212 28.75 7.86 22.12
CA GLU A 212 29.14 9.06 21.36
C GLU A 212 29.53 8.71 19.93
N LYS A 213 30.33 7.67 19.73
CA LYS A 213 30.75 7.20 18.40
C LYS A 213 29.52 6.84 17.53
N LYS A 214 28.57 6.12 18.09
CA LYS A 214 27.33 5.73 17.36
C LYS A 214 26.41 6.93 17.06
N LEU A 215 26.33 7.90 17.98
CA LEU A 215 25.66 9.16 17.71
C LEU A 215 26.33 9.94 16.58
N ALA A 216 27.64 10.06 16.60
CA ALA A 216 28.41 10.76 15.57
C ALA A 216 28.27 10.09 14.19
N GLU A 217 28.29 8.75 14.13
CA GLU A 217 28.04 7.96 12.92
C GLU A 217 26.63 8.24 12.34
N ALA A 218 25.61 8.20 13.18
CA ALA A 218 24.24 8.48 12.77
C ALA A 218 24.07 9.94 12.32
N ASP A 219 24.64 10.91 13.05
CA ASP A 219 24.57 12.33 12.73
C ASP A 219 25.26 12.67 11.40
N ALA A 220 26.44 12.12 11.15
CA ALA A 220 27.17 12.29 9.89
C ALA A 220 26.41 11.69 8.71
N PHE A 221 25.83 10.49 8.89
CA PHE A 221 25.03 9.86 7.85
C PHE A 221 23.78 10.67 7.50
N ILE A 222 23.03 11.15 8.50
CA ILE A 222 21.83 11.98 8.30
C ILE A 222 22.19 13.27 7.55
N THR A 223 23.35 13.87 7.90
CA THR A 223 23.81 15.09 7.23
C THR A 223 24.07 14.88 5.74
N GLN A 224 24.66 13.76 5.38
CA GLN A 224 24.99 13.45 3.99
C GLN A 224 23.79 12.88 3.21
N ASN A 225 22.89 12.19 3.87
CA ASN A 225 21.81 11.41 3.26
C ASN A 225 20.44 11.64 3.94
N PRO A 226 19.92 12.86 3.99
CA PRO A 226 18.74 13.21 4.80
C PRO A 226 17.43 12.53 4.32
N TYR A 227 17.43 11.91 3.14
CA TYR A 227 16.25 11.26 2.54
C TYR A 227 16.33 9.72 2.55
N GLN A 228 17.43 9.11 3.02
CA GLN A 228 17.58 7.65 3.14
C GLN A 228 17.00 7.14 4.48
N LYS A 229 15.67 7.18 4.60
CA LYS A 229 14.92 6.95 5.83
C LYS A 229 15.27 5.64 6.53
N GLU A 230 15.29 4.51 5.82
CA GLU A 230 15.54 3.19 6.42
C GLU A 230 16.90 3.10 7.11
N LYS A 231 17.96 3.53 6.41
CA LYS A 231 19.30 3.50 6.98
C LYS A 231 19.48 4.51 8.11
N MET A 232 18.85 5.70 8.00
CA MET A 232 18.82 6.68 9.10
C MET A 232 18.18 6.08 10.36
N HIS A 233 17.02 5.44 10.23
CA HIS A 233 16.33 4.82 11.38
C HIS A 233 17.14 3.69 11.99
N ARG A 234 17.79 2.85 11.17
CA ARG A 234 18.68 1.80 11.69
C ARG A 234 19.84 2.35 12.48
N LEU A 235 20.59 3.33 11.95
CA LEU A 235 21.71 3.94 12.66
C LEU A 235 21.27 4.69 13.93
N ALA A 236 20.11 5.34 13.88
CA ALA A 236 19.53 5.98 15.06
C ALA A 236 19.12 4.96 16.13
N ALA A 237 18.57 3.81 15.76
CA ALA A 237 18.25 2.73 16.68
C ALA A 237 19.50 2.11 17.32
N GLU A 238 20.58 1.90 16.55
CA GLU A 238 21.86 1.47 17.08
C GLU A 238 22.44 2.48 18.09
N ALA A 239 22.39 3.78 17.75
CA ALA A 239 22.86 4.83 18.64
C ALA A 239 22.00 4.93 19.92
N LEU A 240 20.67 4.78 19.80
CA LEU A 240 19.74 4.78 20.94
C LEU A 240 20.01 3.59 21.86
N PHE A 241 20.24 2.41 21.29
CA PHE A 241 20.59 1.22 22.06
C PHE A 241 21.88 1.47 22.86
N MET A 242 22.92 2.03 22.24
CA MET A 242 24.18 2.29 22.91
C MET A 242 24.09 3.37 24.01
N ALA A 243 23.30 4.43 23.78
CA ALA A 243 23.00 5.45 24.76
C ALA A 243 22.22 4.89 25.97
N SER A 244 21.22 4.07 25.73
CA SER A 244 20.44 3.40 26.77
C SER A 244 21.30 2.41 27.56
N ARG A 245 22.14 1.63 26.85
CA ARG A 245 23.09 0.69 27.46
C ARG A 245 24.09 1.41 28.36
N LEU A 246 24.56 2.60 27.96
CA LEU A 246 25.43 3.42 28.80
C LEU A 246 24.81 3.71 30.18
N HIS A 247 23.55 4.12 30.22
CA HIS A 247 22.83 4.38 31.48
C HIS A 247 22.71 3.13 32.36
N VAL A 248 22.45 1.98 31.75
CA VAL A 248 22.38 0.69 32.48
C VAL A 248 23.74 0.32 33.06
N ILE A 249 24.80 0.38 32.25
CA ILE A 249 26.15 0.05 32.68
C ILE A 249 26.66 1.02 33.77
N ALA A 250 26.45 2.33 33.59
CA ALA A 250 26.83 3.32 34.58
C ALA A 250 26.09 3.11 35.91
N GLY A 251 24.78 2.88 35.88
CA GLY A 251 23.99 2.60 37.08
C GLY A 251 24.41 1.32 37.79
N GLN A 252 24.75 0.26 37.03
CA GLN A 252 25.24 -0.98 37.64
C GLN A 252 26.65 -0.82 38.21
N SER A 253 27.53 -0.09 37.50
CA SER A 253 28.88 0.21 37.98
C SER A 253 28.85 1.05 39.28
N GLU A 254 27.91 1.99 39.40
CA GLU A 254 27.73 2.78 40.62
C GLU A 254 27.28 1.91 41.80
N LYS A 255 26.40 0.95 41.60
CA LYS A 255 26.01 -0.03 42.61
C LYS A 255 27.19 -0.88 43.05
N PHE A 256 27.99 -1.35 42.10
CA PHE A 256 29.16 -2.18 42.44
C PHE A 256 30.24 -1.44 43.25
N LYS A 257 30.36 -0.12 43.12
CA LYS A 257 31.27 0.67 43.97
C LYS A 257 30.92 0.61 45.45
N THR A 258 29.64 0.36 45.79
CA THR A 258 29.15 0.30 47.18
C THR A 258 29.12 -1.12 47.73
N MET A 259 29.45 -2.13 46.92
CA MET A 259 29.43 -3.54 47.30
C MET A 259 30.86 -4.02 47.63
N GLU A 260 30.96 -4.93 48.61
CA GLU A 260 32.21 -5.66 48.87
C GLU A 260 32.51 -6.64 47.74
N PRO A 261 33.77 -6.95 47.45
CA PRO A 261 34.18 -7.86 46.36
C PRO A 261 33.48 -9.22 46.41
N GLU A 262 33.30 -9.79 47.58
CA GLU A 262 32.57 -11.06 47.76
C GLU A 262 31.10 -10.94 47.33
N GLN A 263 30.42 -9.84 47.68
CA GLN A 263 29.02 -9.58 47.31
C GLN A 263 28.84 -9.47 45.80
N ILE A 264 29.81 -8.84 45.10
CA ILE A 264 29.79 -8.77 43.63
C ILE A 264 29.97 -10.17 43.03
N THR A 265 30.86 -10.98 43.62
CA THR A 265 31.12 -12.35 43.15
C THR A 265 29.87 -13.24 43.35
N LEU A 266 29.24 -13.19 44.53
CA LEU A 266 28.03 -13.92 44.85
C LEU A 266 26.86 -13.47 43.97
N TRP A 267 26.78 -12.17 43.65
CA TRP A 267 25.78 -11.67 42.71
C TRP A 267 25.96 -12.26 41.31
N ALA A 268 27.19 -12.33 40.79
CA ALA A 268 27.51 -12.92 39.48
C ALA A 268 27.28 -14.44 39.49
N GLU A 269 27.67 -15.15 40.55
CA GLU A 269 27.39 -16.57 40.76
C GLU A 269 25.87 -16.84 40.73
N GLY A 270 25.10 -16.02 41.45
CA GLY A 270 23.64 -16.15 41.51
C GLY A 270 22.97 -16.05 40.12
N LEU A 271 23.44 -15.16 39.24
CA LEU A 271 22.95 -15.06 37.87
C LEU A 271 23.21 -16.33 37.05
N LEU A 272 24.44 -16.87 37.14
CA LEU A 272 24.84 -18.10 36.46
C LEU A 272 24.03 -19.28 36.98
N HIS A 273 23.92 -19.42 38.31
CA HIS A 273 23.22 -20.51 38.97
C HIS A 273 21.73 -20.52 38.61
N GLN A 274 21.03 -19.37 38.71
CA GLN A 274 19.63 -19.25 38.33
C GLN A 274 19.39 -19.62 36.86
N THR A 275 20.30 -19.23 35.98
CA THR A 275 20.22 -19.59 34.55
C THR A 275 20.41 -21.10 34.37
N SER A 276 21.41 -21.69 35.02
CA SER A 276 21.71 -23.13 34.98
C SER A 276 20.52 -23.95 35.51
N GLU A 277 19.91 -23.56 36.62
CA GLU A 277 18.75 -24.20 37.23
C GLU A 277 17.53 -24.17 36.28
N THR A 278 17.27 -23.01 35.67
CA THR A 278 16.14 -22.85 34.72
C THR A 278 16.30 -23.77 33.50
N LEU A 279 17.53 -24.01 33.07
CA LEU A 279 17.82 -24.93 31.95
C LEU A 279 17.89 -26.40 32.35
N GLY A 280 17.79 -26.72 33.64
CA GLY A 280 17.99 -28.07 34.15
C GLY A 280 19.43 -28.56 33.99
N ALA A 281 20.39 -27.63 33.88
CA ALA A 281 21.80 -27.96 33.79
C ALA A 281 22.37 -28.35 35.17
N PRO A 282 23.45 -29.14 35.25
CA PRO A 282 24.11 -29.48 36.51
C PRO A 282 24.56 -28.27 37.28
N ASP A 283 24.47 -28.32 38.62
CA ASP A 283 25.03 -27.30 39.50
C ASP A 283 26.57 -27.36 39.48
N MET A 284 27.21 -26.30 39.00
CA MET A 284 28.63 -26.19 38.83
C MET A 284 29.25 -25.03 39.65
N ARG A 285 28.58 -24.58 40.73
CA ARG A 285 29.07 -23.49 41.58
C ARG A 285 30.45 -23.73 42.19
N ASN A 286 30.91 -24.97 42.26
CA ASN A 286 32.27 -25.35 42.66
C ASN A 286 33.33 -25.21 41.54
N GLN A 287 32.93 -24.72 40.37
CA GLN A 287 33.81 -24.50 39.20
C GLN A 287 33.98 -23.00 38.92
N PRO A 288 35.06 -22.59 38.23
CA PRO A 288 35.22 -21.20 37.77
C PRO A 288 34.05 -20.73 36.89
N PHE A 289 33.72 -19.45 36.90
CA PHE A 289 32.62 -18.84 36.16
C PHE A 289 32.67 -19.13 34.66
N ASP A 290 33.85 -19.21 34.05
CA ASP A 290 34.00 -19.56 32.64
C ASP A 290 33.50 -20.98 32.36
N GLN A 291 33.77 -21.94 33.23
CA GLN A 291 33.29 -23.31 33.10
C GLN A 291 31.79 -23.39 33.33
N GLN A 292 31.23 -22.66 34.30
CA GLN A 292 29.78 -22.55 34.50
C GLN A 292 29.08 -22.00 33.25
N ARG A 293 29.63 -20.93 32.68
CA ARG A 293 29.11 -20.34 31.43
C ARG A 293 29.16 -21.33 30.27
N GLU A 294 30.27 -22.03 30.06
CA GLU A 294 30.44 -23.04 29.01
C GLU A 294 29.41 -24.18 29.13
N ASN A 295 29.17 -24.65 30.35
CA ASN A 295 28.15 -25.65 30.63
C ASN A 295 26.75 -25.16 30.27
N ILE A 296 26.39 -23.92 30.63
CA ILE A 296 25.10 -23.30 30.25
C ILE A 296 24.98 -23.24 28.73
N LEU A 297 26.01 -22.75 28.03
CA LEU A 297 25.99 -22.65 26.56
C LEU A 297 25.89 -24.03 25.89
N ALA A 298 26.57 -25.05 26.39
CA ALA A 298 26.49 -26.41 25.91
C ALA A 298 25.07 -26.97 26.09
N THR A 299 24.45 -26.76 27.26
CA THR A 299 23.08 -27.19 27.53
C THR A 299 22.07 -26.50 26.59
N ILE A 300 22.19 -25.17 26.38
CA ILE A 300 21.35 -24.46 25.41
C ILE A 300 21.51 -25.01 24.00
N SER A 301 22.75 -25.29 23.59
CA SER A 301 23.07 -25.83 22.27
C SER A 301 22.47 -27.22 22.07
N ALA A 302 22.54 -28.07 23.08
CA ALA A 302 21.92 -29.40 23.05
C ALA A 302 20.39 -29.32 22.96
N GLN A 303 19.75 -28.51 23.81
CA GLN A 303 18.29 -28.33 23.77
C GLN A 303 17.81 -27.75 22.44
N ARG A 304 18.59 -26.84 21.84
CA ARG A 304 18.26 -26.30 20.51
C ARG A 304 18.34 -27.38 19.42
N ALA A 305 19.37 -28.20 19.45
CA ALA A 305 19.50 -29.32 18.51
C ALA A 305 18.36 -30.33 18.65
N ASP A 306 17.95 -30.63 19.90
CA ASP A 306 16.79 -31.51 20.14
C ASP A 306 15.49 -30.89 19.63
N LEU A 307 15.29 -29.58 19.81
CA LEU A 307 14.13 -28.87 19.28
C LEU A 307 14.10 -28.90 17.76
N ASP A 308 15.21 -28.62 17.08
CA ASP A 308 15.33 -28.66 15.63
C ASP A 308 15.01 -30.06 15.09
N PHE A 309 15.51 -31.11 15.78
CA PHE A 309 15.18 -32.50 15.46
C PHE A 309 13.68 -32.79 15.63
N MET A 310 13.06 -32.35 16.71
CA MET A 310 11.62 -32.50 16.93
C MET A 310 10.78 -31.82 15.85
N ILE A 311 11.16 -30.60 15.45
CA ILE A 311 10.48 -29.84 14.39
C ILE A 311 10.54 -30.62 13.07
N GLU A 312 11.73 -31.10 12.69
CA GLU A 312 11.90 -31.85 11.44
C GLU A 312 11.15 -33.20 11.47
N ASN A 313 11.18 -33.89 12.60
CA ASN A 313 10.42 -35.13 12.78
C ASN A 313 8.89 -34.87 12.70
N SER A 314 8.40 -33.81 13.33
CA SER A 314 6.98 -33.44 13.25
C SER A 314 6.57 -33.14 11.80
N LYS A 315 7.41 -32.42 11.05
CA LYS A 315 7.17 -32.12 9.63
C LYS A 315 7.11 -33.41 8.78
N ASN A 316 8.04 -34.33 9.02
CA ASN A 316 8.08 -35.61 8.34
C ASN A 316 6.83 -36.47 8.65
N LEU A 317 6.39 -36.49 9.91
CA LEU A 317 5.16 -37.19 10.32
C LEU A 317 3.93 -36.55 9.65
N GLN A 318 3.84 -35.24 9.61
CA GLN A 318 2.74 -34.54 8.93
C GLN A 318 2.68 -34.86 7.44
N GLN A 319 3.82 -34.91 6.75
CA GLN A 319 3.90 -35.32 5.34
C GLN A 319 3.43 -36.76 5.15
N ARG A 320 3.80 -37.63 6.08
CA ARG A 320 3.39 -39.04 6.03
C ARG A 320 1.89 -39.21 6.26
N ILE A 321 1.30 -38.46 7.20
CA ILE A 321 -0.15 -38.43 7.41
C ILE A 321 -0.87 -38.00 6.14
N THR A 322 -0.48 -36.88 5.53
CA THR A 322 -1.10 -36.39 4.28
C THR A 322 -1.01 -37.40 3.15
N SER A 323 0.14 -38.08 3.01
CA SER A 323 0.32 -39.12 2.00
C SER A 323 -0.58 -40.37 2.25
N LEU A 324 -0.77 -40.75 3.51
CA LEU A 324 -1.66 -41.87 3.86
C LEU A 324 -3.12 -41.53 3.64
N GLU A 325 -3.54 -40.31 4.01
CA GLU A 325 -4.89 -39.81 3.78
C GLU A 325 -5.22 -39.78 2.28
N GLY A 326 -4.28 -39.33 1.43
CA GLY A 326 -4.42 -39.35 -0.02
C GLY A 326 -4.63 -40.77 -0.57
N LYS A 327 -3.80 -41.74 -0.13
CA LYS A 327 -3.94 -43.13 -0.53
C LYS A 327 -5.25 -43.76 -0.08
N THR A 328 -5.69 -43.46 1.14
CA THR A 328 -6.98 -43.95 1.66
C THR A 328 -8.15 -43.44 0.85
N LEU A 329 -8.10 -42.15 0.43
CA LEU A 329 -9.13 -41.56 -0.43
C LEU A 329 -9.17 -42.23 -1.81
N GLU A 330 -8.00 -42.47 -2.44
CA GLU A 330 -7.89 -43.14 -3.72
C GLU A 330 -8.43 -44.57 -3.64
N GLU A 331 -8.06 -45.33 -2.60
CA GLU A 331 -8.56 -46.70 -2.38
C GLU A 331 -10.07 -46.73 -2.15
N HIS A 332 -10.62 -45.76 -1.44
CA HIS A 332 -12.07 -45.65 -1.23
C HIS A 332 -12.81 -45.35 -2.55
N GLN A 333 -12.31 -44.42 -3.36
CA GLN A 333 -12.88 -44.10 -4.68
C GLN A 333 -12.85 -45.30 -5.62
N GLU A 334 -11.74 -46.03 -5.65
CA GLU A 334 -11.59 -47.24 -6.48
C GLU A 334 -12.56 -48.33 -6.00
N LYS A 335 -12.67 -48.54 -4.69
CA LYS A 335 -13.63 -49.47 -4.12
C LYS A 335 -15.08 -49.14 -4.48
N GLU A 336 -15.47 -47.89 -4.36
CA GLU A 336 -16.81 -47.43 -4.78
C GLU A 336 -17.04 -47.63 -6.28
N ARG A 337 -16.04 -47.36 -7.12
CA ARG A 337 -16.10 -47.62 -8.57
C ARG A 337 -16.30 -49.11 -8.87
N LEU A 338 -15.53 -49.98 -8.23
CA LEU A 338 -15.65 -51.42 -8.41
C LEU A 338 -17.00 -51.97 -7.92
N LEU A 339 -17.50 -51.48 -6.80
CA LEU A 339 -18.82 -51.84 -6.30
C LEU A 339 -19.96 -51.38 -7.24
N ALA A 340 -19.84 -50.18 -7.79
CA ALA A 340 -20.79 -49.68 -8.77
C ALA A 340 -20.78 -50.52 -10.05
N GLU A 341 -19.59 -50.90 -10.55
CA GLU A 341 -19.44 -51.74 -11.71
C GLU A 341 -19.99 -53.15 -11.44
N LYS A 342 -19.71 -53.72 -10.28
CA LYS A 342 -20.27 -55.02 -9.88
C LYS A 342 -21.80 -54.98 -9.85
N ARG A 343 -22.41 -54.01 -9.20
CA ARG A 343 -23.87 -53.83 -9.14
C ARG A 343 -24.49 -53.68 -10.55
N PHE A 344 -23.79 -52.95 -11.41
CA PHE A 344 -24.23 -52.79 -12.79
C PHE A 344 -24.22 -54.14 -13.57
N ASN A 345 -23.14 -54.90 -13.45
CA ASN A 345 -22.99 -56.19 -14.12
C ASN A 345 -23.98 -57.23 -13.58
N GLU A 346 -24.27 -57.22 -12.27
CA GLU A 346 -25.31 -58.08 -11.66
C GLU A 346 -26.70 -57.74 -12.22
N LYS A 347 -27.02 -56.45 -12.34
CA LYS A 347 -28.28 -56.01 -12.98
C LYS A 347 -28.35 -56.39 -14.45
N LEU A 348 -27.27 -56.22 -15.21
CA LEU A 348 -27.20 -56.60 -16.61
C LEU A 348 -27.42 -58.12 -16.77
N SER A 349 -26.74 -58.93 -15.94
CA SER A 349 -26.95 -60.39 -15.94
C SER A 349 -28.39 -60.78 -15.62
N SER A 350 -29.00 -60.10 -14.61
CA SER A 350 -30.41 -60.39 -14.25
C SER A 350 -31.39 -60.12 -15.37
N ILE A 351 -31.24 -59.02 -16.12
CA ILE A 351 -32.12 -58.72 -17.22
C ILE A 351 -31.86 -59.60 -18.45
N GLN A 352 -30.64 -60.09 -18.68
CA GLN A 352 -30.38 -61.04 -19.72
C GLN A 352 -31.19 -62.32 -19.53
N HIS A 353 -31.45 -62.75 -18.29
CA HIS A 353 -32.25 -63.89 -17.95
C HIS A 353 -33.80 -63.69 -18.17
N PHE A 354 -34.26 -62.46 -18.39
CA PHE A 354 -35.67 -62.19 -18.69
C PHE A 354 -36.06 -62.64 -20.10
N PHE A 355 -35.06 -62.72 -20.98
CA PHE A 355 -35.30 -63.04 -22.40
C PHE A 355 -34.68 -64.39 -22.79
N LYS A 356 -35.38 -65.14 -23.62
CA LYS A 356 -34.77 -66.27 -24.29
C LYS A 356 -33.88 -65.78 -25.43
N PRO A 357 -32.82 -66.49 -25.81
CA PRO A 357 -31.89 -66.10 -26.87
C PRO A 357 -32.54 -65.81 -28.22
N GLU A 358 -33.71 -66.42 -28.48
CA GLU A 358 -34.51 -66.19 -29.67
C GLU A 358 -35.34 -64.89 -29.59
N GLU A 359 -35.74 -64.44 -28.38
CA GLU A 359 -36.60 -63.30 -28.16
C GLU A 359 -35.88 -61.95 -28.24
N ALA A 360 -34.75 -61.85 -27.56
CA ALA A 360 -33.94 -60.63 -27.53
C ALA A 360 -32.47 -60.92 -27.25
N GLU A 361 -31.64 -59.97 -27.63
CA GLU A 361 -30.22 -59.91 -27.32
C GLU A 361 -29.98 -58.67 -26.43
N VAL A 362 -29.40 -58.92 -25.26
CA VAL A 362 -29.11 -57.88 -24.27
C VAL A 362 -27.59 -57.78 -24.07
N TYR A 363 -27.04 -56.63 -24.39
CA TYR A 363 -25.60 -56.38 -24.26
C TYR A 363 -25.28 -54.94 -23.84
N LYS A 364 -24.06 -54.76 -23.30
CA LYS A 364 -23.51 -53.44 -22.94
C LYS A 364 -22.75 -52.89 -24.14
N LYS A 365 -23.03 -51.63 -24.51
CA LYS A 365 -22.21 -50.88 -25.46
C LYS A 365 -21.85 -49.55 -24.81
N GLN A 366 -20.57 -49.36 -24.50
CA GLN A 366 -20.08 -48.21 -23.70
C GLN A 366 -20.82 -48.09 -22.35
N ASN A 367 -21.57 -47.03 -22.14
CA ASN A 367 -22.30 -46.80 -20.87
C ASN A 367 -23.82 -47.03 -21.05
N GLN A 368 -24.23 -47.75 -22.12
CA GLN A 368 -25.64 -47.99 -22.45
C GLN A 368 -25.89 -49.52 -22.46
N ILE A 369 -27.10 -49.89 -22.08
CA ILE A 369 -27.61 -51.25 -22.28
C ILE A 369 -28.48 -51.22 -23.49
N ILE A 370 -28.19 -52.12 -24.42
CA ILE A 370 -28.97 -52.33 -25.65
C ILE A 370 -29.75 -53.60 -25.49
N ILE A 371 -31.09 -53.52 -25.65
CA ILE A 371 -32.01 -54.63 -25.72
C ILE A 371 -32.50 -54.69 -27.15
N ARG A 372 -31.97 -55.60 -27.92
CA ARG A 372 -32.34 -55.81 -29.33
C ARG A 372 -33.40 -56.90 -29.43
N LEU A 373 -34.66 -56.56 -29.74
CA LEU A 373 -35.76 -57.49 -29.88
C LEU A 373 -35.67 -58.21 -31.24
N LYS A 374 -35.64 -59.53 -31.26
CA LYS A 374 -35.48 -60.33 -32.47
C LYS A 374 -36.80 -60.83 -33.01
N THR A 375 -37.80 -61.09 -32.15
CA THR A 375 -39.08 -61.69 -32.52
C THR A 375 -40.20 -60.70 -32.70
N MET A 376 -39.96 -59.39 -32.51
CA MET A 376 -40.93 -58.36 -32.69
C MET A 376 -41.21 -58.08 -34.17
N GLN A 377 -42.34 -58.57 -34.65
CA GLN A 377 -42.74 -58.43 -36.05
C GLN A 377 -43.91 -57.50 -36.19
N PHE A 378 -43.90 -56.67 -37.25
CA PHE A 378 -44.97 -55.81 -37.62
C PHE A 378 -45.59 -56.36 -38.96
N PRO A 379 -46.96 -56.32 -39.16
CA PRO A 379 -47.53 -56.63 -40.42
C PRO A 379 -46.95 -55.74 -41.52
N VAL A 380 -46.94 -56.26 -42.77
CA VAL A 380 -46.42 -55.54 -43.93
C VAL A 380 -47.13 -54.15 -44.07
N GLY A 381 -46.32 -53.06 -44.07
CA GLY A 381 -46.80 -51.71 -44.20
C GLY A 381 -47.57 -51.17 -43.00
N LYS A 382 -47.48 -51.82 -41.79
CA LYS A 382 -48.13 -51.35 -40.54
C LYS A 382 -47.13 -51.20 -39.39
N SER A 383 -47.52 -50.30 -38.47
CA SER A 383 -46.78 -50.03 -37.21
C SER A 383 -47.58 -50.48 -35.95
N VAL A 384 -48.62 -51.33 -36.13
CA VAL A 384 -49.47 -51.77 -35.00
C VAL A 384 -48.78 -52.93 -34.27
N ILE A 385 -48.63 -52.84 -32.92
CA ILE A 385 -48.17 -53.90 -32.10
C ILE A 385 -49.17 -55.01 -31.98
N MET A 386 -48.78 -56.19 -32.39
CA MET A 386 -49.69 -57.38 -32.37
C MET A 386 -49.78 -57.95 -30.95
N PRO A 387 -50.89 -58.52 -30.50
CA PRO A 387 -51.09 -59.07 -29.16
C PRO A 387 -50.04 -60.10 -28.72
N ASN A 388 -49.51 -60.88 -29.64
CA ASN A 388 -48.47 -61.89 -29.40
C ASN A 388 -47.13 -61.24 -28.97
N ASN A 389 -46.94 -59.94 -29.17
CA ASN A 389 -45.74 -59.20 -28.74
C ASN A 389 -45.86 -58.63 -27.34
N TYR A 390 -47.05 -58.63 -26.70
CA TYR A 390 -47.23 -57.97 -25.38
C TYR A 390 -46.44 -58.65 -24.25
N ASP A 391 -46.29 -59.97 -24.29
CA ASP A 391 -45.47 -60.68 -23.30
C ASP A 391 -43.98 -60.24 -23.38
N LEU A 392 -43.47 -60.09 -24.62
CA LEU A 392 -42.12 -59.61 -24.86
C LEU A 392 -41.92 -58.17 -24.37
N LEU A 393 -42.88 -57.27 -24.64
CA LEU A 393 -42.82 -55.89 -24.18
C LEU A 393 -42.92 -55.79 -22.65
N SER A 394 -43.72 -56.67 -22.01
CA SER A 394 -43.79 -56.74 -20.55
C SER A 394 -42.40 -57.11 -19.92
N LYS A 395 -41.65 -57.98 -20.59
CA LYS A 395 -40.28 -58.33 -20.22
C LYS A 395 -39.33 -57.11 -20.35
N VAL A 396 -39.49 -56.32 -21.45
CA VAL A 396 -38.73 -55.12 -21.71
C VAL A 396 -39.01 -54.08 -20.59
N GLN A 397 -40.29 -53.84 -20.28
CA GLN A 397 -40.65 -52.91 -19.20
C GLN A 397 -40.05 -53.31 -17.84
N ARG A 398 -40.08 -54.62 -17.55
CA ARG A 398 -39.46 -55.13 -16.35
C ARG A 398 -37.95 -54.91 -16.35
N ALA A 399 -37.30 -55.14 -17.47
CA ALA A 399 -35.87 -54.90 -17.64
C ALA A 399 -35.52 -53.40 -17.42
N ILE A 400 -36.29 -52.48 -17.99
CA ILE A 400 -36.10 -51.01 -17.78
C ILE A 400 -36.26 -50.66 -16.29
N ARG A 401 -37.31 -51.14 -15.63
CA ARG A 401 -37.55 -50.87 -14.18
C ARG A 401 -36.47 -51.39 -13.27
N THR A 402 -35.68 -52.37 -13.66
CA THR A 402 -34.53 -52.89 -12.90
C THR A 402 -33.45 -51.81 -12.70
N PHE A 403 -33.38 -50.82 -13.57
CA PHE A 403 -32.43 -49.70 -13.48
C PHE A 403 -33.07 -48.43 -12.86
N GLY A 404 -34.30 -48.50 -12.36
CA GLY A 404 -35.03 -47.36 -11.80
C GLY A 404 -35.77 -46.59 -12.90
N GLU A 405 -35.45 -45.34 -13.11
CA GLU A 405 -36.00 -44.51 -14.16
C GLU A 405 -34.89 -44.07 -15.16
N PRO A 406 -34.37 -44.98 -15.98
CA PRO A 406 -33.34 -44.63 -16.95
C PRO A 406 -33.93 -43.88 -18.14
N ASP A 407 -33.10 -43.04 -18.78
CA ASP A 407 -33.39 -42.49 -20.08
C ASP A 407 -33.46 -43.64 -21.12
N VAL A 408 -34.59 -43.71 -21.82
CA VAL A 408 -34.84 -44.77 -22.80
C VAL A 408 -34.91 -44.20 -24.20
N ILE A 409 -34.11 -44.76 -25.11
CA ILE A 409 -34.16 -44.46 -26.53
C ILE A 409 -34.70 -45.71 -27.24
N ILE A 410 -35.81 -45.54 -27.96
CA ILE A 410 -36.44 -46.60 -28.74
C ILE A 410 -36.11 -46.39 -30.23
N GLY A 411 -35.48 -47.36 -30.82
CA GLY A 411 -35.18 -47.39 -32.25
C GLY A 411 -36.01 -48.44 -32.98
N GLY A 412 -36.74 -48.04 -34.01
CA GLY A 412 -37.36 -48.97 -34.93
C GLY A 412 -36.47 -49.25 -36.14
N HIS A 413 -36.44 -50.46 -36.60
CA HIS A 413 -35.70 -50.85 -37.80
C HIS A 413 -36.63 -51.55 -38.81
N THR A 414 -36.41 -51.32 -40.10
CA THR A 414 -37.02 -52.05 -41.21
C THR A 414 -35.99 -53.02 -41.79
N ASP A 415 -36.44 -53.96 -42.65
CA ASP A 415 -35.52 -54.80 -43.43
C ASP A 415 -34.76 -53.96 -44.49
N SER A 416 -33.75 -54.54 -45.08
CA SER A 416 -32.92 -53.88 -46.09
C SER A 416 -33.54 -53.80 -47.49
N THR A 417 -34.84 -54.10 -47.64
CA THR A 417 -35.55 -54.04 -48.91
C THR A 417 -36.22 -52.67 -49.11
N GLY A 418 -35.73 -51.88 -50.06
CA GLY A 418 -36.22 -50.51 -50.37
C GLY A 418 -35.19 -49.44 -50.23
N SER A 419 -35.51 -48.21 -50.64
CA SER A 419 -34.63 -47.06 -50.42
C SER A 419 -34.69 -46.57 -48.95
N GLU A 420 -33.64 -45.91 -48.45
CA GLU A 420 -33.54 -45.35 -47.10
C GLU A 420 -34.72 -44.37 -46.85
N GLU A 421 -35.10 -43.54 -47.85
CA GLU A 421 -36.23 -42.62 -47.81
C GLU A 421 -37.59 -43.30 -47.66
N ALA A 422 -37.74 -44.55 -48.18
CA ALA A 422 -38.97 -45.32 -48.04
C ALA A 422 -39.05 -46.10 -46.71
N ASN A 423 -37.91 -46.32 -46.07
CA ASN A 423 -37.76 -47.09 -44.81
C ASN A 423 -37.77 -46.25 -43.55
N ASP A 424 -37.40 -44.97 -43.63
CA ASP A 424 -37.34 -44.07 -42.46
C ASP A 424 -38.72 -43.79 -41.82
N PRO A 425 -39.78 -43.42 -42.55
CA PRO A 425 -41.09 -43.15 -41.94
C PRO A 425 -41.69 -44.39 -41.25
N PRO A 426 -41.66 -45.59 -41.83
CA PRO A 426 -42.11 -46.83 -41.14
C PRO A 426 -41.29 -47.19 -39.94
N SER A 427 -39.97 -46.92 -39.96
CA SER A 427 -39.06 -47.16 -38.84
C SER A 427 -39.43 -46.27 -37.65
N GLN A 428 -39.63 -44.97 -37.86
CA GLN A 428 -40.05 -44.03 -36.81
C GLN A 428 -41.47 -44.37 -36.28
N GLN A 429 -42.42 -44.70 -37.13
CA GLN A 429 -43.76 -45.08 -36.68
C GLN A 429 -43.75 -46.37 -35.84
N ARG A 430 -42.90 -47.34 -36.16
CA ARG A 430 -42.70 -48.55 -35.32
C ARG A 430 -42.04 -48.31 -34.00
N ALA A 431 -41.21 -47.31 -33.93
CA ALA A 431 -40.61 -46.86 -32.65
C ALA A 431 -41.62 -46.15 -31.75
N HIS A 432 -42.61 -45.45 -32.34
CA HIS A 432 -43.65 -44.74 -31.63
C HIS A 432 -44.86 -45.59 -31.24
N ALA A 433 -45.07 -46.75 -31.87
CA ALA A 433 -46.14 -47.66 -31.54
C ALA A 433 -45.92 -48.36 -30.20
#